data_0860b10b68500a063742b17a8288260d
#
_entry.id   0860b10b68500a063742b17a8288260d
#
_cell.length_a   1.000
_cell.length_b   1.000
_cell.length_c   1.000
_cell.angle_alpha   90.00
_cell.angle_beta   90.00
_cell.angle_gamma   90.00
#
_symmetry.space_group_name_H-M   'P 1'
#
loop_
_entity.id
_entity.type
_entity.pdbx_description
1 polymer ?
#
loop_
_entity_poly.entity_id
_entity_poly.type
_entity_poly.pdbx_seq_one_letter_code
_entity_poly.pdbx_strand_id
1 'polypeptide(L)'
;TTALDPQARLAMWDVVRDIRERGKTVVLTTHYMEEAEALCDRVAVIDHGRLIALDTIPALIAAHGGQATLRLTLSAPAPRTLADVKGVTSVRTDGAVTVVGGTGAFAQAVLSHLAQADVVVQDMETHSPGLEEVFLNLTGRALREA
;
A
#
# COMPACT_ATOMS: atom_id res chain seq x y z
N THR A 1 -8.74 1.62 -20.78
CA THR A 1 -8.49 0.21 -20.38
C THR A 1 -9.67 -0.47 -19.72
N THR A 2 -10.73 0.25 -19.39
CA THR A 2 -11.94 -0.25 -18.69
C THR A 2 -12.68 -1.37 -19.43
N ALA A 3 -12.49 -1.52 -20.75
CA ALA A 3 -13.18 -2.52 -21.58
C ALA A 3 -12.25 -3.67 -22.02
N LEU A 4 -11.01 -3.71 -21.56
CA LEU A 4 -10.05 -4.76 -21.92
C LEU A 4 -10.14 -5.93 -20.96
N ASP A 5 -10.05 -7.15 -21.49
CA ASP A 5 -9.82 -8.32 -20.66
C ASP A 5 -8.41 -8.27 -19.99
N PRO A 6 -8.17 -9.03 -18.92
CA PRO A 6 -6.89 -9.00 -18.21
C PRO A 6 -5.67 -9.29 -19.10
N GLN A 7 -5.80 -10.17 -20.10
CA GLN A 7 -4.69 -10.51 -21.00
C GLN A 7 -4.38 -9.37 -21.97
N ALA A 8 -5.42 -8.75 -22.54
CA ALA A 8 -5.28 -7.59 -23.40
C ALA A 8 -4.67 -6.39 -22.65
N ARG A 9 -5.02 -6.22 -21.37
CA ARG A 9 -4.42 -5.20 -20.51
C ARG A 9 -2.92 -5.41 -20.33
N LEU A 10 -2.48 -6.64 -20.01
CA LEU A 10 -1.06 -6.97 -19.87
C LEU A 10 -0.28 -6.75 -21.15
N ALA A 11 -0.85 -7.16 -22.31
CA ALA A 11 -0.24 -6.92 -23.62
C ALA A 11 -0.06 -5.42 -23.91
N MET A 12 -1.05 -4.59 -23.53
CA MET A 12 -0.92 -3.14 -23.65
C MET A 12 0.18 -2.58 -22.73
N TRP A 13 0.31 -3.09 -21.50
CA TRP A 13 1.38 -2.69 -20.60
C TRP A 13 2.77 -2.98 -21.17
N ASP A 14 2.95 -4.13 -21.84
CA ASP A 14 4.21 -4.49 -22.49
C ASP A 14 4.54 -3.52 -23.65
N VAL A 15 3.55 -3.13 -24.42
CA VAL A 15 3.73 -2.10 -25.48
C VAL A 15 4.17 -0.75 -24.87
N VAL A 16 3.54 -0.33 -23.77
CA VAL A 16 3.93 0.92 -23.08
C VAL A 16 5.36 0.85 -22.57
N ARG A 17 5.77 -0.28 -21.99
CA ARG A 17 7.15 -0.50 -21.51
C ARG A 17 8.15 -0.43 -22.66
N ASP A 18 7.87 -1.10 -23.78
CA ASP A 18 8.76 -1.07 -24.98
C ASP A 18 8.93 0.36 -25.52
N ILE A 19 7.84 1.13 -25.61
CA ILE A 19 7.89 2.54 -26.04
C ILE A 19 8.76 3.37 -25.09
N ARG A 20 8.63 3.15 -23.78
CA ARG A 20 9.42 3.84 -22.75
C ARG A 20 10.90 3.46 -22.83
N GLU A 21 11.22 2.18 -23.00
CA GLU A 21 12.59 1.68 -23.17
C GLU A 21 13.29 2.26 -24.42
N ARG A 22 12.53 2.58 -25.44
CA ARG A 22 13.01 3.32 -26.62
C ARG A 22 13.23 4.82 -26.37
N GLY A 23 13.16 5.28 -25.12
CA GLY A 23 13.41 6.67 -24.73
C GLY A 23 12.29 7.65 -25.06
N LYS A 24 11.07 7.16 -25.28
CA LYS A 24 9.90 8.03 -25.49
C LYS A 24 9.23 8.39 -24.19
N THR A 25 8.72 9.61 -24.12
CA THR A 25 7.84 10.05 -23.02
C THR A 25 6.43 9.58 -23.28
N VAL A 26 5.84 8.89 -22.31
CA VAL A 26 4.46 8.39 -22.36
C VAL A 26 3.65 9.10 -21.29
N VAL A 27 2.50 9.64 -21.66
CA VAL A 27 1.51 10.17 -20.72
C VAL A 27 0.34 9.20 -20.67
N LEU A 28 0.08 8.64 -19.51
CA LEU A 28 -1.01 7.71 -19.24
C LEU A 28 -2.06 8.39 -18.36
N THR A 29 -3.32 8.29 -18.75
CA THR A 29 -4.44 8.68 -17.89
C THR A 29 -5.22 7.43 -17.51
N THR A 30 -5.31 7.18 -16.23
CA THR A 30 -6.00 6.01 -15.67
C THR A 30 -6.63 6.33 -14.33
N HIS A 31 -7.60 5.55 -13.93
CA HIS A 31 -8.11 5.50 -12.57
C HIS A 31 -7.71 4.19 -11.85
N TYR A 32 -6.95 3.33 -12.53
CA TYR A 32 -6.39 2.11 -11.95
C TYR A 32 -5.01 2.40 -11.36
N MET A 33 -4.90 2.32 -10.05
CA MET A 33 -3.63 2.58 -9.34
C MET A 33 -2.56 1.57 -9.71
N GLU A 34 -2.94 0.30 -9.93
CA GLU A 34 -2.03 -0.75 -10.39
C GLU A 34 -1.34 -0.41 -11.73
N GLU A 35 -2.08 0.21 -12.68
CA GLU A 35 -1.49 0.65 -13.95
C GLU A 35 -0.46 1.75 -13.71
N ALA A 36 -0.79 2.72 -12.87
CA ALA A 36 0.12 3.80 -12.53
C ALA A 36 1.39 3.26 -11.84
N GLU A 37 1.25 2.35 -10.88
CA GLU A 37 2.37 1.73 -10.17
C GLU A 37 3.25 0.89 -11.10
N ALA A 38 2.65 0.17 -12.05
CA ALA A 38 3.38 -0.73 -12.95
C ALA A 38 4.10 -0.01 -14.10
N LEU A 39 3.60 1.15 -14.54
CA LEU A 39 4.02 1.78 -15.79
C LEU A 39 4.64 3.17 -15.62
N CYS A 40 4.33 3.91 -14.55
CA CYS A 40 4.71 5.30 -14.42
C CYS A 40 5.96 5.48 -13.55
N ASP A 41 6.83 6.41 -13.94
CA ASP A 41 7.95 6.87 -13.11
C ASP A 41 7.49 7.95 -12.12
N ARG A 42 6.52 8.78 -12.55
CA ARG A 42 5.90 9.85 -11.77
C ARG A 42 4.40 9.83 -11.96
N VAL A 43 3.68 10.21 -10.93
CA VAL A 43 2.22 10.25 -10.93
C VAL A 43 1.73 11.65 -10.53
N ALA A 44 0.79 12.16 -11.32
CA ALA A 44 0.04 13.36 -11.02
C ALA A 44 -1.36 12.95 -10.50
N VAL A 45 -1.67 13.31 -9.28
CA VAL A 45 -3.02 13.13 -8.70
C VAL A 45 -3.84 14.36 -9.00
N ILE A 46 -4.96 14.17 -9.71
CA ILE A 46 -5.88 15.24 -10.10
C ILE A 46 -7.23 14.98 -9.44
N ASP A 47 -7.76 15.98 -8.77
CA ASP A 47 -9.10 15.97 -8.21
C ASP A 47 -9.80 17.30 -8.46
N HIS A 48 -11.09 17.26 -8.85
CA HIS A 48 -11.90 18.45 -9.22
C HIS A 48 -11.18 19.42 -10.17
N GLY A 49 -10.47 18.89 -11.17
CA GLY A 49 -9.73 19.69 -12.15
C GLY A 49 -8.49 20.39 -11.60
N ARG A 50 -8.03 20.03 -10.40
CA ARG A 50 -6.82 20.58 -9.78
C ARG A 50 -5.75 19.51 -9.60
N LEU A 51 -4.51 19.89 -9.85
CA LEU A 51 -3.36 19.08 -9.52
C LEU A 51 -3.15 19.10 -8.00
N ILE A 52 -3.32 17.98 -7.34
CA ILE A 52 -3.20 17.84 -5.89
C ILE A 52 -1.77 17.45 -5.49
N ALA A 53 -1.17 16.53 -6.23
CA ALA A 53 0.20 16.09 -6.00
C ALA A 53 0.85 15.65 -7.32
N LEU A 54 2.17 15.78 -7.41
CA LEU A 54 2.96 15.30 -8.53
C LEU A 54 4.35 14.92 -8.03
N ASP A 55 4.66 13.63 -8.01
CA ASP A 55 5.96 13.13 -7.62
C ASP A 55 6.18 11.69 -8.14
N THR A 56 7.31 11.10 -7.78
CA THR A 56 7.56 9.67 -7.93
C THR A 56 6.65 8.86 -7.01
N ILE A 57 6.34 7.63 -7.38
CA ILE A 57 5.47 6.75 -6.59
C ILE A 57 6.02 6.55 -5.17
N PRO A 58 7.32 6.23 -4.96
CA PRO A 58 7.84 6.10 -3.60
C PRO A 58 7.73 7.38 -2.77
N ALA A 59 7.91 8.56 -3.37
CA ALA A 59 7.78 9.83 -2.67
C ALA A 59 6.33 10.12 -2.28
N LEU A 60 5.37 9.84 -3.16
CA LEU A 60 3.94 9.98 -2.87
C LEU A 60 3.50 9.05 -1.74
N ILE A 61 3.93 7.78 -1.77
CA ILE A 61 3.62 6.81 -0.71
C ILE A 61 4.25 7.24 0.62
N ALA A 62 5.50 7.68 0.62
CA ALA A 62 6.18 8.15 1.83
C ALA A 62 5.50 9.37 2.46
N ALA A 63 5.00 10.31 1.63
CA ALA A 63 4.36 11.53 2.10
C ALA A 63 2.88 11.36 2.46
N HIS A 64 2.15 10.48 1.76
CA HIS A 64 0.69 10.44 1.79
C HIS A 64 0.10 9.03 1.91
N GLY A 65 0.88 7.96 1.80
CA GLY A 65 0.38 6.58 1.83
C GLY A 65 -0.08 6.09 3.20
N GLY A 66 0.33 6.77 4.27
CA GLY A 66 0.02 6.33 5.63
C GLY A 66 0.98 5.26 6.14
N GLN A 67 0.47 4.38 6.99
CA GLN A 67 1.27 3.37 7.70
C GLN A 67 1.09 1.99 7.10
N ALA A 68 2.16 1.21 7.09
CA ALA A 68 2.06 -0.22 6.86
C ALA A 68 1.32 -0.89 8.03
N THR A 69 0.60 -1.95 7.75
CA THR A 69 -0.12 -2.72 8.77
C THR A 69 0.26 -4.20 8.70
N LEU A 70 0.25 -4.81 9.88
CA LEU A 70 0.48 -6.24 10.08
C LEU A 70 -0.78 -6.81 10.75
N ARG A 71 -1.48 -7.67 10.04
CA ARG A 71 -2.65 -8.37 10.53
C ARG A 71 -2.22 -9.75 11.01
N LEU A 72 -2.47 -10.07 12.26
CA LEU A 72 -2.01 -11.28 12.93
C LEU A 72 -3.17 -12.06 13.52
N THR A 73 -3.21 -13.35 13.30
CA THR A 73 -4.02 -14.27 14.09
C THR A 73 -3.11 -14.95 15.11
N LEU A 74 -3.40 -14.74 16.38
CA LEU A 74 -2.53 -15.16 17.48
C LEU A 74 -3.14 -16.37 18.23
N SER A 75 -2.27 -17.22 18.80
CA SER A 75 -2.67 -18.36 19.65
C SER A 75 -3.19 -17.94 21.04
N ALA A 76 -2.87 -16.71 21.45
CA ALA A 76 -3.24 -16.13 22.74
C ALA A 76 -3.47 -14.62 22.56
N PRO A 77 -4.13 -13.93 23.53
CA PRO A 77 -4.30 -12.49 23.48
C PRO A 77 -2.99 -11.75 23.29
N ALA A 78 -3.01 -10.72 22.46
CA ALA A 78 -1.81 -9.88 22.21
C ALA A 78 -1.31 -9.27 23.51
N PRO A 79 0.02 -9.34 23.79
CA PRO A 79 0.60 -8.69 24.94
C PRO A 79 0.35 -7.17 24.90
N ARG A 80 0.01 -6.55 26.02
CA ARG A 80 -0.18 -5.09 26.11
C ARG A 80 1.09 -4.32 25.76
N THR A 81 2.24 -4.91 26.00
CA THR A 81 3.56 -4.36 25.66
C THR A 81 3.84 -4.31 24.16
N LEU A 82 2.96 -4.90 23.34
CA LEU A 82 3.08 -4.83 21.89
C LEU A 82 3.03 -3.39 21.36
N ALA A 83 2.29 -2.51 22.05
CA ALA A 83 2.22 -1.09 21.72
C ALA A 83 3.54 -0.33 21.96
N ASP A 84 4.40 -0.87 22.82
CA ASP A 84 5.70 -0.24 23.18
C ASP A 84 6.85 -0.70 22.27
N VAL A 85 6.57 -1.61 21.33
CA VAL A 85 7.57 -2.14 20.40
C VAL A 85 8.01 -1.04 19.44
N LYS A 86 9.31 -0.95 19.22
CA LYS A 86 9.90 0.08 18.36
C LYS A 86 9.31 0.04 16.94
N GLY A 87 8.80 1.18 16.49
CA GLY A 87 8.21 1.35 15.17
C GLY A 87 6.70 1.09 15.13
N VAL A 88 6.12 0.52 16.21
CA VAL A 88 4.67 0.37 16.34
C VAL A 88 4.04 1.72 16.66
N THR A 89 2.98 2.06 15.97
CA THR A 89 2.24 3.32 16.11
C THR A 89 0.79 3.09 16.54
N SER A 90 0.26 1.92 16.25
CA SER A 90 -1.09 1.53 16.66
C SER A 90 -1.21 0.02 16.83
N VAL A 91 -2.02 -0.39 17.80
CA VAL A 91 -2.44 -1.79 17.99
C VAL A 91 -3.94 -1.82 18.19
N ARG A 92 -4.61 -2.64 17.41
CA ARG A 92 -6.06 -2.87 17.51
C ARG A 92 -6.31 -4.35 17.53
N THR A 93 -7.14 -4.81 18.46
CA THR A 93 -7.54 -6.22 18.56
C THR A 93 -9.04 -6.34 18.31
N ASP A 94 -9.40 -7.28 17.46
CA ASP A 94 -10.77 -7.66 17.15
C ASP A 94 -10.87 -9.19 17.19
N GLY A 95 -11.41 -9.70 18.30
CA GLY A 95 -11.44 -11.15 18.56
C GLY A 95 -10.05 -11.77 18.61
N ALA A 96 -9.80 -12.76 17.73
CA ALA A 96 -8.52 -13.46 17.61
C ALA A 96 -7.52 -12.71 16.70
N VAL A 97 -7.96 -11.66 16.02
CA VAL A 97 -7.13 -10.90 15.06
C VAL A 97 -6.58 -9.64 15.72
N THR A 98 -5.28 -9.45 15.61
CA THR A 98 -4.60 -8.23 16.05
C THR A 98 -4.02 -7.51 14.83
N VAL A 99 -4.37 -6.24 14.67
CA VAL A 99 -3.84 -5.38 13.61
C VAL A 99 -2.87 -4.39 14.24
N VAL A 100 -1.63 -4.43 13.78
CA VAL A 100 -0.55 -3.56 14.24
C VAL A 100 -0.16 -2.63 13.11
N GLY A 101 -0.27 -1.33 13.33
CA GLY A 101 0.25 -0.31 12.42
C GLY A 101 1.65 0.12 12.84
N GLY A 102 2.51 0.40 11.86
CA GLY A 102 3.86 0.82 12.17
C GLY A 102 4.66 1.35 10.99
N THR A 103 5.87 1.75 11.30
CA THR A 103 6.85 2.29 10.35
C THR A 103 8.19 1.59 10.47
N GLY A 104 8.99 1.62 9.40
CA GLY A 104 10.29 0.96 9.36
C GLY A 104 10.20 -0.56 9.50
N ALA A 105 11.09 -1.15 10.27
CA ALA A 105 11.17 -2.59 10.48
C ALA A 105 10.25 -3.11 11.62
N PHE A 106 9.12 -2.42 11.88
CA PHE A 106 8.22 -2.77 12.98
C PHE A 106 7.71 -4.20 12.94
N ALA A 107 7.46 -4.75 11.76
CA ALA A 107 6.95 -6.11 11.61
C ALA A 107 7.91 -7.15 12.21
N GLN A 108 9.21 -7.02 11.93
CA GLN A 108 10.23 -7.88 12.52
C GLN A 108 10.31 -7.73 14.05
N ALA A 109 10.25 -6.50 14.54
CA ALA A 109 10.28 -6.22 15.98
C ALA A 109 9.04 -6.81 16.69
N VAL A 110 7.85 -6.70 16.07
CA VAL A 110 6.60 -7.30 16.56
C VAL A 110 6.70 -8.81 16.65
N LEU A 111 7.16 -9.47 15.58
CA LEU A 111 7.31 -10.92 15.57
C LEU A 111 8.31 -11.42 16.61
N SER A 112 9.44 -10.71 16.78
CA SER A 112 10.43 -11.02 17.82
C SER A 112 9.84 -10.86 19.23
N HIS A 113 9.06 -9.83 19.44
CA HIS A 113 8.40 -9.56 20.73
C HIS A 113 7.36 -10.65 21.07
N LEU A 114 6.54 -11.05 20.10
CA LEU A 114 5.56 -12.14 20.28
C LEU A 114 6.23 -13.47 20.58
N ALA A 115 7.34 -13.78 19.89
CA ALA A 115 8.13 -14.99 20.16
C ALA A 115 8.70 -15.01 21.59
N GLN A 116 9.18 -13.87 22.11
CA GLN A 116 9.66 -13.74 23.48
C GLN A 116 8.55 -13.87 24.53
N ALA A 117 7.31 -13.56 24.15
CA ALA A 117 6.13 -13.70 25.03
C ALA A 117 5.46 -15.08 24.88
N ASP A 118 6.07 -16.05 24.18
CA ASP A 118 5.52 -17.37 23.87
C ASP A 118 4.14 -17.34 23.16
N VAL A 119 3.87 -16.28 22.42
CA VAL A 119 2.66 -16.15 21.60
C VAL A 119 2.96 -16.58 20.17
N VAL A 120 2.27 -17.63 19.72
CA VAL A 120 2.44 -18.16 18.38
C VAL A 120 1.58 -17.39 17.39
N VAL A 121 2.17 -16.96 16.29
CA VAL A 121 1.47 -16.39 15.14
C VAL A 121 0.95 -17.55 14.28
N GLN A 122 -0.37 -17.71 14.20
CA GLN A 122 -1.02 -18.76 13.43
C GLN A 122 -1.20 -18.36 11.96
N ASP A 123 -1.46 -17.08 11.72
CA ASP A 123 -1.58 -16.49 10.39
C ASP A 123 -1.10 -15.05 10.41
N MET A 124 -0.55 -14.60 9.28
CA MET A 124 0.03 -13.27 9.15
C MET A 124 -0.21 -12.72 7.74
N GLU A 125 -0.73 -11.51 7.70
CA GLU A 125 -0.95 -10.76 6.48
C GLU A 125 -0.31 -9.37 6.63
N THR A 126 0.51 -8.97 5.66
CA THR A 126 1.13 -7.65 5.62
C THR A 126 0.47 -6.81 4.55
N HIS A 127 0.11 -5.58 4.92
CA HIS A 127 -0.36 -4.58 3.98
C HIS A 127 0.60 -3.39 4.00
N SER A 128 1.19 -3.10 2.85
CA SER A 128 2.00 -1.90 2.63
C SER A 128 1.16 -0.89 1.85
N PRO A 129 1.16 0.38 2.24
CA PRO A 129 0.40 1.40 1.53
C PRO A 129 0.90 1.54 0.09
N GLY A 130 -0.04 1.76 -0.83
CA GLY A 130 0.20 2.01 -2.24
C GLY A 130 -0.41 3.33 -2.69
N LEU A 131 -0.53 3.53 -4.00
CA LEU A 131 -1.14 4.73 -4.58
C LEU A 131 -2.64 4.85 -4.26
N GLU A 132 -3.33 3.75 -3.97
CA GLU A 132 -4.74 3.79 -3.58
C GLU A 132 -4.92 4.55 -2.26
N GLU A 133 -4.09 4.24 -1.25
CA GLU A 133 -4.08 4.96 0.03
C GLU A 133 -3.65 6.41 -0.14
N VAL A 134 -2.67 6.69 -1.00
CA VAL A 134 -2.26 8.06 -1.35
C VAL A 134 -3.45 8.84 -1.90
N PHE A 135 -4.17 8.28 -2.87
CA PHE A 135 -5.33 8.91 -3.47
C PHE A 135 -6.44 9.17 -2.44
N LEU A 136 -6.76 8.15 -1.63
CA LEU A 136 -7.76 8.25 -0.57
C LEU A 136 -7.41 9.34 0.45
N ASN A 137 -6.15 9.39 0.90
CA ASN A 137 -5.69 10.36 1.89
C ASN A 137 -5.66 11.79 1.34
N LEU A 138 -5.33 11.99 0.06
CA LEU A 138 -5.29 13.28 -0.58
C LEU A 138 -6.69 13.83 -0.93
N THR A 139 -7.61 12.96 -1.34
CA THR A 139 -8.93 13.38 -1.83
C THR A 139 -10.06 13.17 -0.82
N GLY A 140 -9.82 12.36 0.22
CA GLY A 140 -10.84 11.94 1.18
C GLY A 140 -11.91 11.00 0.58
N ARG A 141 -11.64 10.39 -0.57
CA ARG A 141 -12.60 9.53 -1.30
C ARG A 141 -11.98 8.21 -1.66
N ALA A 142 -12.72 7.13 -1.44
CA ALA A 142 -12.40 5.85 -2.04
C ALA A 142 -12.55 5.93 -3.56
N LEU A 143 -11.65 5.26 -4.29
CA LEU A 143 -11.84 5.03 -5.71
C LEU A 143 -13.17 4.28 -5.88
N ARG A 144 -14.09 4.86 -6.63
CA ARG A 144 -15.31 4.15 -6.99
C ARG A 144 -14.93 3.14 -8.05
N GLU A 145 -15.14 1.87 -7.74
CA GLU A 145 -15.20 0.84 -8.76
C GLU A 145 -16.28 1.27 -9.77
N ALA A 146 -15.84 1.53 -10.98
CA ALA A 146 -16.73 1.82 -12.11
C ALA A 146 -17.08 0.53 -12.82
#